data_0eca29e0f2111dd1a8d6008a36bc70c2
#
_entry.id   0eca29e0f2111dd1a8d6008a36bc70c2
#
_cell.length_a   1.000
_cell.length_b   1.000
_cell.length_c   1.000
_cell.angle_alpha   90.00
_cell.angle_beta   90.00
_cell.angle_gamma   90.00
#
_symmetry.space_group_name_H-M   'P 1'
#
loop_
_entity.id
_entity.type
_entity.pdbx_description
1 polymer ?
#
loop_
_entity_poly.entity_id
_entity_poly.type
_entity_poly.pdbx_seq_one_letter_code
_entity_poly.pdbx_strand_id
1 'polypeptide(L)'
;MKTLNCKFCQKSCKKPGSLAVHEKACYSNPNRVSHPNHWTKNPSYVLSKETREKFSKASKGRKHSQETKEKISKIRKQFLLENPDKVPYLLNHYSKGDSFPEKYFEELFVAEGIKLTKKHRIHLYELDFCDIEKKIDIEIDGEQHYVDARIVKSDERRTQYLESLGWKVYRIRWSDYQKKSFAEKQESILELKSFMGL
;
A
#
# COMPACT_ATOMS: atom_id res chain seq x y z
N MET A 1 39.06 5.81 36.99
CA MET A 1 39.03 4.64 36.08
C MET A 1 39.53 5.12 34.71
N LYS A 2 40.51 4.42 34.10
CA LYS A 2 40.97 4.78 32.77
C LYS A 2 39.87 4.47 31.76
N THR A 3 39.40 5.48 31.05
CA THR A 3 38.46 5.31 29.94
C THR A 3 39.19 4.70 28.75
N LEU A 4 38.64 3.60 28.21
CA LEU A 4 39.18 2.88 27.06
C LEU A 4 38.44 3.35 25.83
N ASN A 5 39.06 4.19 25.00
CA ASN A 5 38.40 4.74 23.82
C ASN A 5 38.87 4.07 22.53
N CYS A 6 37.92 3.84 21.61
CA CYS A 6 38.22 3.33 20.28
C CYS A 6 39.12 4.31 19.50
N LYS A 7 40.22 3.81 18.95
CA LYS A 7 41.16 4.63 18.18
C LYS A 7 40.61 5.20 16.88
N PHE A 8 39.49 4.64 16.35
CA PHE A 8 38.89 5.08 15.10
C PHE A 8 37.74 6.09 15.29
N CYS A 9 36.85 5.89 16.28
CA CYS A 9 35.68 6.74 16.48
C CYS A 9 35.57 7.39 17.87
N GLN A 10 36.60 7.20 18.72
CA GLN A 10 36.70 7.74 20.09
C GLN A 10 35.58 7.26 21.06
N LYS A 11 34.77 6.27 20.64
CA LYS A 11 33.72 5.71 21.51
C LYS A 11 34.34 5.06 22.75
N SER A 12 33.81 5.41 23.92
CA SER A 12 34.24 4.87 25.22
C SER A 12 33.75 3.43 25.41
N CYS A 13 34.62 2.54 25.84
CA CYS A 13 34.34 1.15 26.15
C CYS A 13 34.67 0.84 27.62
N LYS A 14 33.84 0.05 28.28
CA LYS A 14 33.98 -0.28 29.71
C LYS A 14 35.05 -1.34 30.03
N LYS A 15 35.40 -2.18 29.03
CA LYS A 15 36.33 -3.30 29.21
C LYS A 15 37.26 -3.42 28.00
N PRO A 16 38.51 -3.88 28.19
CA PRO A 16 39.46 -4.06 27.07
C PRO A 16 38.95 -5.00 25.96
N GLY A 17 38.32 -6.11 26.33
CA GLY A 17 37.72 -7.04 25.37
C GLY A 17 36.59 -6.42 24.54
N SER A 18 35.78 -5.55 25.17
CA SER A 18 34.73 -4.81 24.46
C SER A 18 35.33 -3.79 23.49
N LEU A 19 36.45 -3.17 23.85
CA LEU A 19 37.18 -2.26 22.96
C LEU A 19 37.75 -3.00 21.74
N ALA A 20 38.40 -4.13 21.93
CA ALA A 20 38.97 -4.92 20.84
C ALA A 20 37.91 -5.40 19.83
N VAL A 21 36.76 -5.87 20.34
CA VAL A 21 35.61 -6.28 19.50
C VAL A 21 35.03 -5.06 18.75
N HIS A 22 34.87 -3.93 19.46
CA HIS A 22 34.37 -2.72 18.82
C HIS A 22 35.33 -2.20 17.75
N GLU A 23 36.63 -2.17 17.99
CA GLU A 23 37.61 -1.69 17.01
C GLU A 23 37.64 -2.51 15.73
N LYS A 24 37.51 -3.85 15.83
CA LYS A 24 37.37 -4.72 14.66
C LYS A 24 36.12 -4.43 13.84
N ALA A 25 35.01 -4.07 14.48
CA ALA A 25 33.73 -3.83 13.85
C ALA A 25 33.40 -2.32 13.68
N CYS A 26 34.28 -1.42 14.11
CA CYS A 26 34.05 0.01 14.08
C CYS A 26 33.79 0.52 12.66
N TYR A 27 32.77 1.36 12.51
CA TYR A 27 32.39 1.94 11.21
C TYR A 27 33.52 2.78 10.59
N SER A 28 34.29 3.50 11.43
CA SER A 28 35.42 4.32 11.02
C SER A 28 36.71 3.54 10.83
N ASN A 29 36.72 2.20 10.98
CA ASN A 29 37.89 1.37 10.75
C ASN A 29 37.94 0.99 9.26
N PRO A 30 38.98 1.43 8.50
CA PRO A 30 39.11 1.11 7.10
C PRO A 30 39.26 -0.42 6.82
N ASN A 31 39.80 -1.16 7.81
CA ASN A 31 39.92 -2.61 7.75
C ASN A 31 38.80 -3.34 8.54
N ARG A 32 37.63 -2.77 8.56
CA ARG A 32 36.49 -3.30 9.29
C ARG A 32 36.17 -4.73 8.86
N VAL A 33 36.25 -5.64 9.80
CA VAL A 33 35.64 -6.97 9.63
C VAL A 33 34.19 -6.86 10.05
N SER A 34 33.27 -6.85 9.06
CA SER A 34 31.87 -7.02 9.37
C SER A 34 31.72 -8.40 9.99
N HIS A 35 31.38 -8.46 11.30
CA HIS A 35 30.93 -9.71 11.86
C HIS A 35 29.70 -10.13 11.06
N PRO A 36 29.73 -11.23 10.33
CA PRO A 36 28.52 -11.77 9.80
C PRO A 36 27.63 -12.01 11.01
N ASN A 37 26.43 -11.38 11.03
CA ASN A 37 25.41 -11.74 11.98
C ASN A 37 25.22 -13.24 11.85
N HIS A 38 25.85 -14.01 12.74
CA HIS A 38 25.87 -15.48 12.62
C HIS A 38 24.47 -16.09 12.68
N TRP A 39 23.50 -15.28 13.18
CA TRP A 39 22.08 -15.61 13.24
C TRP A 39 21.38 -15.54 11.88
N THR A 40 21.82 -14.67 10.96
CA THR A 40 21.15 -14.44 9.67
C THR A 40 21.80 -15.18 8.50
N LYS A 41 23.02 -15.71 8.68
CA LYS A 41 23.81 -16.32 7.59
C LYS A 41 24.02 -17.82 7.72
N ASN A 42 23.53 -18.46 8.77
CA ASN A 42 23.52 -19.92 8.83
C ASN A 42 22.12 -20.43 8.40
N PRO A 43 21.94 -20.87 7.15
CA PRO A 43 20.65 -21.35 6.66
C PRO A 43 20.18 -22.63 7.40
N SER A 44 21.08 -23.30 8.13
CA SER A 44 20.75 -24.48 8.94
C SER A 44 20.32 -24.14 10.38
N TYR A 45 20.45 -22.85 10.80
CA TYR A 45 20.00 -22.47 12.14
C TYR A 45 18.50 -22.23 12.19
N VAL A 46 17.77 -23.25 12.54
CA VAL A 46 16.33 -23.16 12.79
C VAL A 46 16.11 -23.03 14.29
N LEU A 47 15.48 -21.93 14.72
CA LEU A 47 15.05 -21.76 16.13
C LEU A 47 14.17 -22.95 16.53
N SER A 48 14.43 -23.55 17.69
CA SER A 48 13.57 -24.62 18.21
C SER A 48 12.11 -24.12 18.34
N LYS A 49 11.17 -25.04 18.28
CA LYS A 49 9.73 -24.72 18.43
C LYS A 49 9.48 -23.98 19.76
N GLU A 50 10.09 -24.46 20.84
CA GLU A 50 9.97 -23.86 22.17
C GLU A 50 10.50 -22.42 22.21
N THR A 51 11.63 -22.13 21.57
CA THR A 51 12.18 -20.78 21.49
C THR A 51 11.27 -19.85 20.68
N ARG A 52 10.72 -20.33 19.56
CA ARG A 52 9.74 -19.58 18.76
C ARG A 52 8.47 -19.26 19.54
N GLU A 53 7.97 -20.21 20.32
CA GLU A 53 6.81 -20.00 21.19
C GLU A 53 7.08 -18.99 22.29
N LYS A 54 8.25 -19.02 22.92
CA LYS A 54 8.67 -18.01 23.91
C LYS A 54 8.72 -16.61 23.29
N PHE A 55 9.31 -16.45 22.11
CA PHE A 55 9.32 -15.16 21.41
C PHE A 55 7.92 -14.71 20.99
N SER A 56 7.10 -15.62 20.49
CA SER A 56 5.72 -15.32 20.13
C SER A 56 4.91 -14.83 21.34
N LYS A 57 5.00 -15.54 22.47
CA LYS A 57 4.33 -15.13 23.72
C LYS A 57 4.83 -13.77 24.22
N ALA A 58 6.13 -13.53 24.21
CA ALA A 58 6.72 -12.26 24.64
C ALA A 58 6.37 -11.07 23.72
N SER A 59 6.08 -11.33 22.45
CA SER A 59 5.70 -10.32 21.47
C SER A 59 4.20 -10.10 21.35
N LYS A 60 3.40 -11.07 21.83
CA LYS A 60 1.93 -11.03 21.72
C LYS A 60 1.37 -9.83 22.50
N GLY A 61 0.60 -9.02 21.82
CA GLY A 61 -0.01 -7.82 22.40
C GLY A 61 0.86 -6.57 22.41
N ARG A 62 2.13 -6.64 21.99
CA ARG A 62 2.97 -5.44 21.83
C ARG A 62 2.39 -4.52 20.76
N LYS A 63 2.13 -3.29 21.14
CA LYS A 63 1.69 -2.23 20.21
C LYS A 63 2.80 -1.21 20.06
N HIS A 64 3.06 -0.77 18.83
CA HIS A 64 3.94 0.37 18.60
C HIS A 64 3.31 1.65 19.16
N SER A 65 4.16 2.57 19.66
CA SER A 65 3.72 3.92 19.99
C SER A 65 3.13 4.61 18.76
N GLN A 66 2.29 5.62 18.98
CA GLN A 66 1.67 6.38 17.88
C GLN A 66 2.74 7.00 16.97
N GLU A 67 3.78 7.59 17.54
CA GLU A 67 4.91 8.16 16.81
C GLU A 67 5.62 7.11 15.92
N THR A 68 5.82 5.89 16.44
CA THR A 68 6.44 4.80 15.66
C THR A 68 5.55 4.38 14.49
N LYS A 69 4.22 4.28 14.70
CA LYS A 69 3.26 3.96 13.63
C LYS A 69 3.28 5.01 12.52
N GLU A 70 3.34 6.29 12.89
CA GLU A 70 3.40 7.40 11.92
C GLU A 70 4.70 7.37 11.11
N LYS A 71 5.84 7.13 11.76
CA LYS A 71 7.13 6.97 11.06
C LYS A 71 7.10 5.80 10.08
N ILE A 72 6.60 4.63 10.51
CA ILE A 72 6.46 3.45 9.64
C ILE A 72 5.54 3.75 8.47
N SER A 73 4.39 4.39 8.71
CA SER A 73 3.43 4.77 7.67
C SER A 73 4.05 5.73 6.66
N LYS A 74 4.75 6.76 7.12
CA LYS A 74 5.43 7.74 6.25
C LYS A 74 6.49 7.09 5.37
N ILE A 75 7.37 6.28 5.97
CA ILE A 75 8.43 5.56 5.24
C ILE A 75 7.82 4.61 4.21
N ARG A 76 6.77 3.87 4.59
CA ARG A 76 6.09 2.93 3.68
C ARG A 76 5.43 3.64 2.51
N LYS A 77 4.74 4.76 2.74
CA LYS A 77 4.14 5.57 1.68
C LYS A 77 5.20 6.07 0.71
N GLN A 78 6.29 6.64 1.24
CA GLN A 78 7.41 7.12 0.43
C GLN A 78 7.99 5.99 -0.43
N PHE A 79 8.26 4.83 0.17
CA PHE A 79 8.77 3.67 -0.54
C PHE A 79 7.86 3.21 -1.68
N LEU A 80 6.54 3.20 -1.46
CA LEU A 80 5.58 2.77 -2.49
C LEU A 80 5.43 3.80 -3.63
N LEU A 81 5.59 5.10 -3.33
CA LEU A 81 5.64 6.13 -4.36
C LEU A 81 6.89 6.01 -5.25
N GLU A 82 8.04 5.69 -4.64
CA GLU A 82 9.29 5.47 -5.36
C GLU A 82 9.34 4.11 -6.08
N ASN A 83 8.53 3.15 -5.66
CA ASN A 83 8.48 1.79 -6.21
C ASN A 83 7.01 1.37 -6.49
N PRO A 84 6.36 1.96 -7.50
CA PRO A 84 4.95 1.68 -7.79
C PRO A 84 4.68 0.22 -8.20
N ASP A 85 5.71 -0.47 -8.71
CA ASP A 85 5.68 -1.90 -9.01
C ASP A 85 5.59 -2.80 -7.78
N LYS A 86 5.84 -2.27 -6.58
CA LYS A 86 5.82 -3.00 -5.29
C LYS A 86 4.58 -2.73 -4.45
N VAL A 87 3.56 -2.13 -5.02
CA VAL A 87 2.28 -1.90 -4.31
C VAL A 87 1.57 -3.25 -4.13
N PRO A 88 1.32 -3.72 -2.88
CA PRO A 88 0.90 -5.09 -2.62
C PRO A 88 -0.42 -5.49 -3.27
N TYR A 89 -1.43 -4.61 -3.29
CA TYR A 89 -2.72 -4.93 -3.89
C TYR A 89 -2.65 -4.99 -5.42
N LEU A 90 -1.63 -4.36 -6.04
CA LEU A 90 -1.37 -4.44 -7.47
C LEU A 90 -0.52 -5.67 -7.85
N LEU A 91 0.20 -6.24 -6.88
CA LEU A 91 0.97 -7.48 -7.05
C LEU A 91 0.14 -8.72 -6.72
N ASN A 92 -0.72 -8.61 -5.72
CA ASN A 92 -1.59 -9.68 -5.28
C ASN A 92 -2.83 -9.75 -6.17
N HIS A 93 -2.64 -10.14 -7.42
CA HIS A 93 -3.72 -10.42 -8.36
C HIS A 93 -4.50 -11.69 -7.96
N TYR A 94 -5.06 -11.70 -6.75
CA TYR A 94 -6.02 -12.73 -6.35
C TYR A 94 -7.35 -12.60 -7.11
N SER A 95 -7.63 -11.43 -7.68
CA SER A 95 -8.75 -11.26 -8.61
C SER A 95 -8.35 -11.88 -9.95
N LYS A 96 -9.00 -12.97 -10.29
CA LYS A 96 -8.84 -13.67 -11.58
C LYS A 96 -9.45 -12.88 -12.74
N GLY A 97 -9.12 -11.62 -12.88
CA GLY A 97 -9.67 -10.73 -13.90
C GLY A 97 -10.70 -9.74 -13.34
N ASP A 98 -11.41 -9.10 -14.25
CA ASP A 98 -12.44 -8.12 -13.93
C ASP A 98 -13.63 -8.78 -13.23
N SER A 99 -14.24 -8.07 -12.31
CA SER A 99 -15.48 -8.48 -11.67
C SER A 99 -16.62 -8.53 -12.69
N PHE A 100 -17.70 -9.25 -12.36
CA PHE A 100 -18.87 -9.28 -13.24
C PHE A 100 -19.46 -7.87 -13.50
N PRO A 101 -19.59 -6.99 -12.50
CA PRO A 101 -20.02 -5.60 -12.72
C PRO A 101 -19.11 -4.82 -13.67
N GLU A 102 -17.81 -4.93 -13.52
CA GLU A 102 -16.86 -4.23 -14.39
C GLU A 102 -17.01 -4.70 -15.86
N LYS A 103 -17.13 -6.01 -16.10
CA LYS A 103 -17.36 -6.54 -17.45
C LYS A 103 -18.68 -6.04 -18.04
N TYR A 104 -19.74 -6.07 -17.24
CA TYR A 104 -21.06 -5.57 -17.67
C TYR A 104 -20.98 -4.10 -18.11
N PHE A 105 -20.33 -3.25 -17.31
CA PHE A 105 -20.20 -1.83 -17.66
C PHE A 105 -19.23 -1.61 -18.82
N GLU A 106 -18.19 -2.41 -18.98
CA GLU A 106 -17.32 -2.36 -20.16
C GLU A 106 -18.12 -2.58 -21.44
N GLU A 107 -18.92 -3.65 -21.50
CA GLU A 107 -19.78 -3.96 -22.65
C GLU A 107 -20.81 -2.83 -22.88
N LEU A 108 -21.42 -2.32 -21.82
CA LEU A 108 -22.36 -1.22 -21.89
C LEU A 108 -21.73 0.06 -22.43
N PHE A 109 -20.55 0.45 -21.94
CA PHE A 109 -19.84 1.63 -22.40
C PHE A 109 -19.46 1.53 -23.88
N VAL A 110 -19.04 0.36 -24.33
CA VAL A 110 -18.77 0.09 -25.76
C VAL A 110 -20.06 0.24 -26.57
N ALA A 111 -21.17 -0.35 -26.14
CA ALA A 111 -22.47 -0.25 -26.83
C ALA A 111 -22.98 1.19 -26.91
N GLU A 112 -22.73 1.99 -25.88
CA GLU A 112 -23.13 3.40 -25.80
C GLU A 112 -22.13 4.38 -26.45
N GLY A 113 -21.04 3.85 -27.05
CA GLY A 113 -20.02 4.65 -27.73
C GLY A 113 -19.13 5.46 -26.77
N ILE A 114 -19.11 5.13 -25.48
CA ILE A 114 -18.31 5.79 -24.45
C ILE A 114 -16.92 5.16 -24.45
N LYS A 115 -15.89 5.95 -24.77
CA LYS A 115 -14.50 5.48 -24.80
C LYS A 115 -13.82 5.78 -23.47
N LEU A 116 -13.41 4.73 -22.76
CA LEU A 116 -12.73 4.83 -21.47
C LEU A 116 -11.49 3.96 -21.42
N THR A 117 -10.52 4.38 -20.62
CA THR A 117 -9.33 3.60 -20.29
C THR A 117 -9.61 2.80 -19.01
N LYS A 118 -9.33 1.50 -19.03
CA LYS A 118 -9.48 0.64 -17.84
C LYS A 118 -8.19 0.59 -17.03
N LYS A 119 -8.35 0.43 -15.73
CA LYS A 119 -7.25 0.16 -14.78
C LYS A 119 -6.09 1.14 -14.88
N HIS A 120 -6.44 2.42 -15.06
CA HIS A 120 -5.45 3.48 -15.09
C HIS A 120 -4.92 3.76 -13.70
N ARG A 121 -3.58 3.88 -13.58
CA ARG A 121 -2.92 4.13 -12.30
C ARG A 121 -2.65 5.59 -12.07
N ILE A 122 -3.04 6.06 -10.89
CA ILE A 122 -2.67 7.37 -10.36
C ILE A 122 -2.04 7.16 -8.99
N HIS A 123 -0.73 7.25 -8.90
CA HIS A 123 0.05 6.98 -7.70
C HIS A 123 -0.23 5.58 -7.11
N LEU A 124 -0.91 5.51 -5.97
CA LEU A 124 -1.24 4.26 -5.26
C LEU A 124 -2.63 3.74 -5.60
N TYR A 125 -3.37 4.42 -6.46
CA TYR A 125 -4.73 4.08 -6.81
C TYR A 125 -4.81 3.54 -8.24
N GLU A 126 -5.70 2.59 -8.46
CA GLU A 126 -6.08 2.09 -9.78
C GLU A 126 -7.55 2.43 -10.00
N LEU A 127 -7.85 3.10 -11.09
CA LEU A 127 -9.20 3.53 -11.46
C LEU A 127 -9.85 2.44 -12.30
N ASP A 128 -11.12 2.12 -12.04
CA ASP A 128 -11.81 1.06 -12.81
C ASP A 128 -11.95 1.45 -14.27
N PHE A 129 -12.51 2.62 -14.52
CA PHE A 129 -12.64 3.22 -15.85
C PHE A 129 -12.37 4.71 -15.77
N CYS A 130 -11.66 5.26 -16.76
CA CYS A 130 -11.44 6.71 -16.76
C CYS A 130 -11.34 7.32 -18.14
N ASP A 131 -11.71 8.59 -18.23
CA ASP A 131 -11.33 9.51 -19.31
C ASP A 131 -10.13 10.33 -18.82
N ILE A 132 -8.94 10.01 -19.36
CA ILE A 132 -7.69 10.63 -18.92
C ILE A 132 -7.63 12.10 -19.32
N GLU A 133 -8.15 12.44 -20.50
CA GLU A 133 -8.10 13.81 -21.04
C GLU A 133 -9.00 14.74 -20.23
N LYS A 134 -10.21 14.27 -19.92
CA LYS A 134 -11.18 15.01 -19.12
C LYS A 134 -10.98 14.87 -17.61
N LYS A 135 -10.06 14.00 -17.18
CA LYS A 135 -9.82 13.63 -15.78
C LYS A 135 -11.10 13.20 -15.06
N ILE A 136 -11.79 12.25 -15.66
CA ILE A 136 -13.01 11.66 -15.10
C ILE A 136 -12.70 10.22 -14.71
N ASP A 137 -13.02 9.87 -13.48
CA ASP A 137 -12.92 8.52 -12.89
C ASP A 137 -14.33 7.96 -12.69
N ILE A 138 -14.58 6.74 -13.15
CA ILE A 138 -15.84 6.03 -13.00
C ILE A 138 -15.57 4.73 -12.27
N GLU A 139 -16.05 4.63 -11.03
CA GLU A 139 -15.86 3.50 -10.13
C GLU A 139 -17.14 2.66 -10.06
N ILE A 140 -16.99 1.33 -10.11
CA ILE A 140 -18.09 0.39 -9.98
C ILE A 140 -18.04 -0.28 -8.61
N ASP A 141 -18.80 0.27 -7.67
CA ASP A 141 -18.72 -0.10 -6.27
C ASP A 141 -19.61 -1.29 -5.90
N GLY A 142 -19.01 -2.26 -5.21
CA GLY A 142 -19.75 -3.30 -4.51
C GLY A 142 -20.35 -2.82 -3.19
N GLU A 143 -21.18 -3.65 -2.55
CA GLU A 143 -21.91 -3.30 -1.31
C GLU A 143 -20.97 -2.91 -0.16
N GLN A 144 -19.78 -3.50 -0.07
CA GLN A 144 -18.80 -3.23 0.99
C GLN A 144 -18.36 -1.77 1.05
N HIS A 145 -18.40 -1.04 -0.07
CA HIS A 145 -18.05 0.39 -0.14
C HIS A 145 -19.07 1.29 0.59
N TYR A 146 -20.23 0.76 0.97
CA TYR A 146 -21.31 1.50 1.63
C TYR A 146 -21.58 1.03 3.05
N VAL A 147 -21.15 -0.18 3.43
CA VAL A 147 -21.46 -0.76 4.75
C VAL A 147 -20.23 -0.92 5.66
N ASP A 148 -19.03 -1.09 5.14
CA ASP A 148 -17.81 -1.17 5.96
C ASP A 148 -17.22 0.23 6.19
N ALA A 149 -17.36 0.74 7.41
CA ALA A 149 -16.87 2.07 7.78
C ALA A 149 -15.37 2.32 7.48
N ARG A 150 -14.55 1.25 7.43
CA ARG A 150 -13.13 1.37 7.10
C ARG A 150 -12.94 1.61 5.60
N ILE A 151 -13.74 0.94 4.78
CA ILE A 151 -13.71 1.10 3.32
C ILE A 151 -14.27 2.48 2.97
N VAL A 152 -15.44 2.85 3.48
CA VAL A 152 -16.03 4.21 3.30
C VAL A 152 -14.99 5.30 3.58
N LYS A 153 -14.35 5.27 4.74
CA LYS A 153 -13.31 6.25 5.10
C LYS A 153 -12.07 6.19 4.20
N SER A 154 -11.76 5.04 3.61
CA SER A 154 -10.68 4.90 2.64
C SER A 154 -11.05 5.52 1.30
N ASP A 155 -12.30 5.31 0.87
CA ASP A 155 -12.83 5.86 -0.39
C ASP A 155 -12.96 7.38 -0.34
N GLU A 156 -13.43 7.93 0.79
CA GLU A 156 -13.43 9.38 1.01
C GLU A 156 -12.04 10.01 0.81
N ARG A 157 -11.02 9.40 1.42
CA ARG A 157 -9.63 9.88 1.27
C ARG A 157 -9.10 9.72 -0.15
N ARG A 158 -9.47 8.62 -0.84
CA ARG A 158 -9.13 8.40 -2.25
C ARG A 158 -9.78 9.47 -3.12
N THR A 159 -11.07 9.71 -2.95
CA THR A 159 -11.82 10.72 -3.70
C THR A 159 -11.23 12.11 -3.49
N GLN A 160 -11.01 12.55 -2.24
CA GLN A 160 -10.38 13.84 -1.93
C GLN A 160 -9.00 13.99 -2.58
N TYR A 161 -8.20 12.91 -2.59
CA TYR A 161 -6.90 12.93 -3.24
C TYR A 161 -7.02 13.09 -4.76
N LEU A 162 -7.91 12.34 -5.42
CA LEU A 162 -8.14 12.44 -6.86
C LEU A 162 -8.67 13.83 -7.23
N GLU A 163 -9.62 14.35 -6.48
CA GLU A 163 -10.16 15.71 -6.66
C GLU A 163 -9.07 16.79 -6.51
N SER A 164 -8.13 16.62 -5.58
CA SER A 164 -6.99 17.54 -5.42
C SER A 164 -6.05 17.55 -6.63
N LEU A 165 -6.08 16.49 -7.46
CA LEU A 165 -5.37 16.40 -8.73
C LEU A 165 -6.22 16.86 -9.93
N GLY A 166 -7.44 17.35 -9.68
CA GLY A 166 -8.39 17.83 -10.66
C GLY A 166 -9.23 16.76 -11.33
N TRP A 167 -9.29 15.55 -10.76
CA TRP A 167 -10.17 14.49 -11.22
C TRP A 167 -11.58 14.67 -10.68
N LYS A 168 -12.56 14.27 -11.48
CA LYS A 168 -13.97 14.15 -11.06
C LYS A 168 -14.28 12.67 -10.91
N VAL A 169 -14.86 12.26 -9.80
CA VAL A 169 -15.16 10.85 -9.50
C VAL A 169 -16.66 10.62 -9.60
N TYR A 170 -17.06 9.65 -10.41
CA TYR A 170 -18.42 9.18 -10.55
C TYR A 170 -18.54 7.75 -10.05
N ARG A 171 -19.39 7.49 -9.05
CA ARG A 171 -19.54 6.17 -8.44
C ARG A 171 -20.87 5.54 -8.80
N ILE A 172 -20.81 4.29 -9.22
CA ILE A 172 -21.98 3.48 -9.54
C ILE A 172 -22.07 2.34 -8.55
N ARG A 173 -23.03 2.42 -7.64
CA ARG A 173 -23.32 1.30 -6.74
C ARG A 173 -24.02 0.19 -7.49
N TRP A 174 -23.33 -0.95 -7.64
CA TRP A 174 -23.83 -2.07 -8.43
C TRP A 174 -25.18 -2.61 -7.95
N SER A 175 -25.37 -2.78 -6.63
CA SER A 175 -26.60 -3.30 -6.05
C SER A 175 -27.81 -2.42 -6.32
N ASP A 176 -27.64 -1.12 -6.44
CA ASP A 176 -28.72 -0.20 -6.77
C ASP A 176 -28.99 -0.16 -8.26
N TYR A 177 -27.94 -0.18 -9.09
CA TYR A 177 -28.07 -0.25 -10.53
C TYR A 177 -28.78 -1.53 -10.99
N GLN A 178 -28.51 -2.68 -10.35
CA GLN A 178 -29.19 -3.94 -10.67
C GLN A 178 -30.70 -3.88 -10.48
N LYS A 179 -31.17 -3.14 -9.47
CA LYS A 179 -32.60 -3.02 -9.15
C LYS A 179 -33.37 -2.10 -10.08
N LYS A 180 -32.67 -1.24 -10.82
CA LYS A 180 -33.27 -0.29 -11.74
C LYS A 180 -34.01 -0.99 -12.89
N SER A 181 -35.16 -0.47 -13.25
CA SER A 181 -35.86 -0.84 -14.49
C SER A 181 -35.05 -0.46 -15.73
N PHE A 182 -35.43 -0.94 -16.89
CA PHE A 182 -34.75 -0.59 -18.14
C PHE A 182 -34.71 0.92 -18.38
N ALA A 183 -35.83 1.62 -18.17
CA ALA A 183 -35.92 3.07 -18.35
C ALA A 183 -34.96 3.84 -17.39
N GLU A 184 -34.93 3.46 -16.09
CA GLU A 184 -34.03 4.06 -15.11
C GLU A 184 -32.54 3.76 -15.41
N LYS A 185 -32.23 2.61 -16.00
CA LYS A 185 -30.87 2.30 -16.47
C LYS A 185 -30.46 3.20 -17.63
N GLN A 186 -31.34 3.43 -18.59
CA GLN A 186 -31.11 4.38 -19.69
C GLN A 186 -30.90 5.80 -19.16
N GLU A 187 -31.72 6.24 -18.22
CA GLU A 187 -31.55 7.54 -17.58
C GLU A 187 -30.19 7.66 -16.86
N SER A 188 -29.76 6.62 -16.15
CA SER A 188 -28.44 6.60 -15.50
C SER A 188 -27.29 6.75 -16.50
N ILE A 189 -27.41 6.18 -17.71
CA ILE A 189 -26.41 6.33 -18.76
C ILE A 189 -26.43 7.76 -19.32
N LEU A 190 -27.61 8.37 -19.48
CA LEU A 190 -27.70 9.77 -19.89
C LEU A 190 -27.09 10.72 -18.85
N GLU A 191 -27.35 10.48 -17.57
CA GLU A 191 -26.70 11.22 -16.47
C GLU A 191 -25.17 11.10 -16.52
N LEU A 192 -24.65 9.86 -16.71
CA LEU A 192 -23.22 9.64 -16.86
C LEU A 192 -22.65 10.38 -18.07
N LYS A 193 -23.31 10.29 -19.24
CA LYS A 193 -22.90 11.04 -20.44
C LYS A 193 -22.87 12.55 -20.19
N SER A 194 -23.90 13.09 -19.55
CA SER A 194 -23.95 14.49 -19.14
C SER A 194 -22.80 14.86 -18.20
N PHE A 195 -22.52 14.00 -17.20
CA PHE A 195 -21.38 14.20 -16.29
C PHE A 195 -20.05 14.24 -17.05
N MET A 196 -19.90 13.42 -18.07
CA MET A 196 -18.73 13.36 -18.94
C MET A 196 -18.69 14.50 -19.98
N GLY A 197 -19.74 15.26 -20.15
CA GLY A 197 -19.86 16.28 -21.21
C GLY A 197 -19.92 15.67 -22.60
N LEU A 198 -20.70 14.60 -22.77
CA LEU A 198 -20.99 13.89 -24.02
C LEU A 198 -22.41 14.16 -24.49
#